data_2a5d6e4a9855ad3aff01efa8cc3b0dfc
#
_entry.id   2a5d6e4a9855ad3aff01efa8cc3b0dfc
#
_cell.length_a   1.000
_cell.length_b   1.000
_cell.length_c   1.000
_cell.angle_alpha   90.00
_cell.angle_beta   90.00
_cell.angle_gamma   90.00
#
_symmetry.space_group_name_H-M   'P 1'
#
loop_
_entity.id
_entity.type
_entity.pdbx_description
1 polymer ?
#
loop_
_entity_poly.entity_id
_entity_poly.type
_entity_poly.pdbx_seq_one_letter_code
_entity_poly.pdbx_strand_id
1 'polypeptide(L)'
;MPEAKEYSCLQVWVATFTGWIEAFPCHSKQAKEVIKILIHEIFPRFGLPRSLQSDNGSAFKAAVTQGVSKALGIEYHLHCSWRPQSSGKIENVNDIIKRHLHKLSQEMQYNWIKVLPIALMRARTAPQRRDCPLLNVFMDSLSYAQTLL
;
A
#
# COMPACT_ATOMS: atom_id res chain seq x y z
N MET A 1 -24.33 -7.45 14.41
CA MET A 1 -23.43 -6.28 14.42
C MET A 1 -23.15 -5.85 13.00
N PRO A 2 -23.61 -4.72 12.56
CA PRO A 2 -23.64 -4.35 11.14
C PRO A 2 -22.47 -3.49 10.64
N GLU A 3 -21.32 -3.47 11.29
CA GLU A 3 -20.24 -2.54 10.94
C GLU A 3 -19.23 -3.05 9.90
N ALA A 4 -19.41 -4.25 9.35
CA ALA A 4 -18.51 -4.80 8.34
C ALA A 4 -18.84 -4.41 6.89
N LYS A 5 -19.94 -3.66 6.68
CA LYS A 5 -20.43 -3.32 5.33
C LYS A 5 -19.79 -2.07 4.70
N GLU A 6 -18.99 -1.33 5.44
CA GLU A 6 -18.48 -0.04 4.96
C GLU A 6 -17.26 -0.13 4.05
N TYR A 7 -16.38 -1.12 4.25
CA TYR A 7 -15.13 -1.22 3.49
C TYR A 7 -15.09 -2.51 2.67
N SER A 8 -14.90 -2.37 1.37
CA SER A 8 -14.92 -3.49 0.42
C SER A 8 -13.53 -3.87 -0.10
N CYS A 9 -12.55 -3.04 0.14
CA CYS A 9 -11.19 -3.24 -0.36
C CYS A 9 -10.13 -2.74 0.62
N LEU A 10 -8.91 -3.22 0.42
CA LEU A 10 -7.72 -2.79 1.14
C LEU A 10 -6.72 -2.26 0.13
N GLN A 11 -6.25 -1.06 0.36
CA GLN A 11 -5.21 -0.44 -0.44
C GLN A 11 -3.88 -0.56 0.29
N VAL A 12 -2.92 -1.22 -0.34
CA VAL A 12 -1.60 -1.48 0.24
C VAL A 12 -0.53 -0.64 -0.46
N TRP A 13 0.31 -0.01 0.32
CA TRP A 13 1.43 0.80 -0.11
C TRP A 13 2.74 0.24 0.45
N VAL A 14 3.74 0.14 -0.38
CA VAL A 14 5.06 -0.35 0.01
C VAL A 14 6.12 0.65 -0.42
N ALA A 15 6.92 1.11 0.52
CA ALA A 15 8.11 1.90 0.21
C ALA A 15 9.16 0.98 -0.40
N THR A 16 9.52 1.22 -1.65
CA THR A 16 10.36 0.30 -2.44
C THR A 16 11.77 0.16 -1.87
N PHE A 17 12.28 1.20 -1.25
CA PHE A 17 13.62 1.20 -0.67
C PHE A 17 13.65 0.52 0.71
N THR A 18 12.78 0.93 1.62
CA THR A 18 12.78 0.44 3.00
C THR A 18 11.97 -0.85 3.19
N GLY A 19 11.03 -1.14 2.28
CA GLY A 19 10.06 -2.20 2.47
C GLY A 19 8.95 -1.86 3.47
N TRP A 20 8.86 -0.59 3.92
CA TRP A 20 7.81 -0.16 4.84
C TRP A 20 6.43 -0.32 4.23
N ILE A 21 5.51 -0.88 4.99
CA ILE A 21 4.17 -1.24 4.54
C ILE A 21 3.14 -0.36 5.23
N GLU A 22 2.27 0.25 4.43
CA GLU A 22 1.05 0.90 4.88
C GLU A 22 -0.15 0.24 4.20
N ALA A 23 -1.27 0.17 4.90
CA ALA A 23 -2.50 -0.36 4.32
C ALA A 23 -3.71 0.38 4.88
N PHE A 24 -4.62 0.73 3.99
CA PHE A 24 -5.80 1.53 4.32
C PHE A 24 -7.06 0.84 3.79
N PRO A 25 -8.09 0.68 4.64
CA PRO A 25 -9.40 0.25 4.17
C PRO A 25 -9.98 1.27 3.20
N CYS A 26 -10.59 0.82 2.13
CA CYS A 26 -11.26 1.68 1.16
C CYS A 26 -12.68 1.17 0.85
N HIS A 27 -13.56 2.11 0.52
CA HIS A 27 -14.95 1.80 0.19
C HIS A 27 -15.11 1.23 -1.21
N SER A 28 -14.26 1.68 -2.11
CA SER A 28 -14.30 1.26 -3.52
C SER A 28 -12.92 1.25 -4.16
N LYS A 29 -12.78 0.52 -5.24
CA LYS A 29 -11.56 0.48 -6.06
C LYS A 29 -11.49 1.64 -7.08
N GLN A 30 -12.04 2.79 -6.75
CA GLN A 30 -12.05 3.96 -7.65
C GLN A 30 -10.83 4.86 -7.44
N ALA A 31 -10.44 5.57 -8.50
CA ALA A 31 -9.33 6.51 -8.47
C ALA A 31 -9.45 7.58 -7.38
N LYS A 32 -10.67 8.01 -7.06
CA LYS A 32 -10.94 9.00 -6.00
C LYS A 32 -10.47 8.52 -4.62
N GLU A 33 -10.68 7.24 -4.29
CA GLU A 33 -10.23 6.67 -3.01
C GLU A 33 -8.70 6.58 -2.95
N VAL A 34 -8.07 6.23 -4.06
CA VAL A 34 -6.60 6.19 -4.18
C VAL A 34 -6.01 7.58 -3.90
N ILE A 35 -6.53 8.60 -4.56
CA ILE A 35 -6.07 9.98 -4.41
C ILE A 35 -6.32 10.50 -3.01
N LYS A 36 -7.48 10.21 -2.43
CA LYS A 36 -7.82 10.59 -1.07
C LYS A 36 -6.79 10.04 -0.06
N ILE A 37 -6.45 8.77 -0.16
CA ILE A 37 -5.45 8.15 0.71
C ILE A 37 -4.07 8.77 0.50
N LEU A 38 -3.66 9.02 -0.74
CA LEU A 38 -2.40 9.72 -1.03
C LEU A 38 -2.32 11.08 -0.35
N ILE A 39 -3.34 11.91 -0.53
CA ILE A 39 -3.34 13.30 -0.06
C ILE A 39 -3.50 13.38 1.45
N HIS A 40 -4.33 12.53 2.05
CA HIS A 40 -4.66 12.65 3.48
C HIS A 40 -3.78 11.79 4.40
N GLU A 41 -3.25 10.66 3.89
CA GLU A 41 -2.52 9.71 4.71
C GLU A 41 -1.05 9.60 4.34
N ILE A 42 -0.73 9.50 3.06
CA ILE A 42 0.64 9.24 2.62
C ILE A 42 1.47 10.54 2.60
N PHE A 43 1.05 11.53 1.85
CA PHE A 43 1.83 12.75 1.69
C PHE A 43 2.05 13.54 2.99
N PRO A 44 1.04 13.71 3.87
CA PRO A 44 1.26 14.43 5.13
C PRO A 44 2.23 13.73 6.08
N ARG A 45 2.30 12.41 6.03
CA ARG A 45 3.14 11.60 6.94
C ARG A 45 4.54 11.36 6.41
N PHE A 46 4.70 11.19 5.11
CA PHE A 46 5.94 10.75 4.49
C PHE A 46 6.52 11.75 3.48
N GLY A 47 5.81 12.83 3.16
CA GLY A 47 6.17 13.76 2.12
C GLY A 47 5.81 13.28 0.72
N LEU A 48 6.13 14.08 -0.28
CA LEU A 48 5.90 13.73 -1.69
C LEU A 48 6.94 12.71 -2.14
N PRO A 49 6.53 11.55 -2.65
CA PRO A 49 7.45 10.57 -3.18
C PRO A 49 8.05 11.05 -4.51
N ARG A 50 9.25 10.58 -4.83
CA ARG A 50 9.86 10.84 -6.12
C ARG A 50 9.12 10.12 -7.25
N SER A 51 8.69 8.90 -7.00
CA SER A 51 7.95 8.12 -7.98
C SER A 51 6.87 7.26 -7.32
N LEU A 52 5.81 7.02 -8.06
CA LEU A 52 4.73 6.11 -7.72
C LEU A 52 4.67 4.99 -8.76
N GLN A 53 4.54 3.77 -8.29
CA GLN A 53 4.34 2.60 -9.14
C GLN A 53 3.03 1.92 -8.74
N SER A 54 2.26 1.50 -9.71
CA SER A 54 1.01 0.78 -9.47
C SER A 54 0.85 -0.41 -10.41
N ASP A 55 -0.01 -1.33 -10.01
CA ASP A 55 -0.48 -2.36 -10.93
C ASP A 55 -1.33 -1.76 -12.06
N ASN A 56 -1.69 -2.61 -13.03
CA ASN A 56 -2.51 -2.21 -14.16
C ASN A 56 -4.01 -2.06 -13.83
N GLY A 57 -4.37 -1.88 -12.56
CA GLY A 57 -5.74 -1.67 -12.14
C GLY A 57 -6.37 -0.42 -12.75
N SER A 58 -7.67 -0.47 -13.02
CA SER A 58 -8.41 0.64 -13.66
C SER A 58 -8.31 1.95 -12.87
N ALA A 59 -8.30 1.88 -11.54
CA ALA A 59 -8.17 3.05 -10.67
C ALA A 59 -6.85 3.80 -10.87
N PHE A 60 -5.78 3.07 -11.20
CA PHE A 60 -4.45 3.63 -11.37
C PHE A 60 -4.19 4.13 -12.79
N LYS A 61 -4.88 3.54 -13.76
CA LYS A 61 -4.86 4.03 -15.15
C LYS A 61 -5.69 5.28 -15.35
N ALA A 62 -6.54 5.64 -14.37
CA ALA A 62 -7.43 6.78 -14.51
C ALA A 62 -6.64 8.07 -14.74
N ALA A 63 -7.10 8.88 -15.68
CA ALA A 63 -6.50 10.17 -16.01
C ALA A 63 -6.38 11.10 -14.79
N VAL A 64 -7.26 10.95 -13.81
CA VAL A 64 -7.26 11.72 -12.55
C VAL A 64 -6.02 11.41 -11.72
N THR A 65 -5.67 10.12 -11.53
CA THR A 65 -4.47 9.71 -10.78
C THR A 65 -3.19 10.20 -11.47
N GLN A 66 -3.12 10.03 -12.77
CA GLN A 66 -2.00 10.51 -13.57
C GLN A 66 -1.88 12.03 -13.55
N GLY A 67 -3.02 12.74 -13.64
CA GLY A 67 -3.07 14.21 -13.60
C GLY A 67 -2.60 14.77 -12.26
N VAL A 68 -2.99 14.19 -11.15
CA VAL A 68 -2.54 14.60 -9.80
C VAL A 68 -1.04 14.37 -9.65
N SER A 69 -0.53 13.22 -10.05
CA SER A 69 0.90 12.91 -10.00
C SER A 69 1.72 13.89 -10.84
N LYS A 70 1.27 14.19 -12.05
CA LYS A 70 1.91 15.18 -12.91
C LYS A 70 1.90 16.58 -12.32
N ALA A 71 0.78 17.02 -11.74
CA ALA A 71 0.66 18.34 -11.12
C ALA A 71 1.58 18.50 -9.90
N LEU A 72 1.87 17.43 -9.18
CA LEU A 72 2.76 17.41 -8.02
C LEU A 72 4.22 17.10 -8.38
N GLY A 73 4.55 16.90 -9.64
CA GLY A 73 5.90 16.57 -10.09
C GLY A 73 6.36 15.15 -9.72
N ILE A 74 5.42 14.24 -9.49
CA ILE A 74 5.70 12.84 -9.15
C ILE A 74 5.77 12.02 -10.44
N GLU A 75 6.84 11.25 -10.61
CA GLU A 75 6.95 10.28 -11.70
C GLU A 75 5.98 9.11 -11.45
N TYR A 76 5.07 8.89 -12.38
CA TYR A 76 4.09 7.82 -12.27
C TYR A 76 4.37 6.70 -13.27
N HIS A 77 4.56 5.48 -12.75
CA HIS A 77 4.85 4.31 -13.57
C HIS A 77 3.77 3.24 -13.37
N LEU A 78 3.13 2.85 -14.44
CA LEU A 78 2.33 1.62 -14.48
C LEU A 78 3.26 0.42 -14.63
N HIS A 79 3.03 -0.62 -13.86
CA HIS A 79 3.79 -1.86 -14.01
C HIS A 79 3.57 -2.45 -15.41
N CYS A 80 4.51 -2.18 -16.29
CA CYS A 80 4.70 -3.00 -17.48
C CYS A 80 5.44 -4.26 -17.07
N SER A 81 5.13 -5.38 -17.72
CA SER A 81 5.63 -6.74 -17.47
C SER A 81 7.17 -6.92 -17.51
N TRP A 82 7.91 -5.85 -17.64
CA TRP A 82 9.36 -5.83 -17.86
C TRP A 82 10.22 -5.71 -16.58
N ARG A 83 9.61 -5.57 -15.39
CA ARG A 83 10.35 -5.57 -14.12
C ARG A 83 9.73 -6.54 -13.12
N PRO A 84 10.00 -7.84 -13.25
CA PRO A 84 9.41 -8.86 -12.37
C PRO A 84 9.82 -8.72 -10.90
N GLN A 85 10.93 -8.05 -10.61
CA GLN A 85 11.44 -7.91 -9.23
C GLN A 85 10.60 -6.99 -8.34
N SER A 86 10.01 -5.92 -8.87
CA SER A 86 9.14 -5.03 -8.08
C SER A 86 7.75 -5.60 -7.89
N SER A 87 7.22 -6.28 -8.92
CA SER A 87 5.93 -6.97 -8.83
C SER A 87 5.95 -8.10 -7.80
N GLY A 88 7.00 -8.91 -7.78
CA GLY A 88 7.14 -10.02 -6.84
C GLY A 88 7.20 -9.57 -5.36
N LYS A 89 7.74 -8.38 -5.07
CA LYS A 89 7.76 -7.84 -3.71
C LYS A 89 6.36 -7.46 -3.23
N ILE A 90 5.57 -6.83 -4.08
CA ILE A 90 4.22 -6.39 -3.76
C ILE A 90 3.30 -7.59 -3.59
N GLU A 91 3.37 -8.56 -4.50
CA GLU A 91 2.62 -9.81 -4.38
C GLU A 91 2.93 -10.53 -3.07
N ASN A 92 4.20 -10.63 -2.71
CA ASN A 92 4.61 -11.24 -1.45
C ASN A 92 4.06 -10.47 -0.22
N VAL A 93 4.11 -9.14 -0.24
CA VAL A 93 3.54 -8.31 0.84
C VAL A 93 2.04 -8.51 0.94
N ASN A 94 1.34 -8.56 -0.18
CA ASN A 94 -0.10 -8.81 -0.22
C ASN A 94 -0.47 -10.15 0.38
N ASP A 95 0.27 -11.20 0.04
CA ASP A 95 0.06 -12.54 0.58
C ASP A 95 0.35 -12.61 2.08
N ILE A 96 1.37 -11.92 2.54
CA ILE A 96 1.68 -11.79 3.96
C ILE A 96 0.53 -11.11 4.71
N ILE A 97 0.06 -9.97 4.21
CA ILE A 97 -1.05 -9.24 4.84
C ILE A 97 -2.31 -10.08 4.84
N LYS A 98 -2.69 -10.70 3.74
CA LYS A 98 -3.87 -11.57 3.64
C LYS A 98 -3.81 -12.71 4.66
N ARG A 99 -2.67 -13.39 4.76
CA ARG A 99 -2.48 -14.48 5.73
C ARG A 99 -2.62 -13.99 7.16
N HIS A 100 -2.02 -12.86 7.51
CA HIS A 100 -2.13 -12.30 8.85
C HIS A 100 -3.56 -11.87 9.16
N LEU A 101 -4.24 -11.20 8.23
CA LEU A 101 -5.62 -10.79 8.41
C LEU A 101 -6.55 -12.00 8.62
N HIS A 102 -6.40 -13.01 7.77
CA HIS A 102 -7.22 -14.22 7.86
C HIS A 102 -7.00 -14.93 9.20
N LYS A 103 -5.75 -15.17 9.57
CA LYS A 103 -5.40 -15.84 10.83
C LYS A 103 -5.89 -15.08 12.05
N LEU A 104 -5.63 -13.77 12.10
CA LEU A 104 -6.04 -12.91 13.22
C LEU A 104 -7.56 -12.78 13.33
N SER A 105 -8.25 -12.66 12.19
CA SER A 105 -9.72 -12.60 12.20
C SER A 105 -10.33 -13.88 12.77
N GLN A 106 -9.75 -15.04 12.47
CA GLN A 106 -10.21 -16.32 13.03
C GLN A 106 -9.86 -16.46 14.52
N GLU A 107 -8.63 -16.14 14.92
CA GLU A 107 -8.17 -16.27 16.30
C GLU A 107 -8.91 -15.31 17.25
N MET A 108 -9.13 -14.09 16.84
CA MET A 108 -9.71 -13.04 17.66
C MET A 108 -11.22 -12.86 17.47
N GLN A 109 -11.81 -13.54 16.49
CA GLN A 109 -13.23 -13.39 16.11
C GLN A 109 -13.65 -11.93 15.82
N TYR A 110 -12.71 -11.13 15.34
CA TYR A 110 -12.93 -9.76 14.94
C TYR A 110 -12.96 -9.61 13.42
N ASN A 111 -13.65 -8.55 12.98
CA ASN A 111 -13.60 -8.12 11.60
C ASN A 111 -12.16 -7.77 11.20
N TRP A 112 -11.80 -8.02 9.92
CA TRP A 112 -10.49 -7.75 9.36
C TRP A 112 -10.01 -6.30 9.56
N ILE A 113 -10.93 -5.33 9.60
CA ILE A 113 -10.60 -3.91 9.85
C ILE A 113 -10.02 -3.72 11.26
N LYS A 114 -10.61 -4.36 12.25
CA LYS A 114 -10.15 -4.27 13.66
C LYS A 114 -8.80 -4.93 13.88
N VAL A 115 -8.48 -5.96 13.13
CA VAL A 115 -7.20 -6.68 13.25
C VAL A 115 -6.12 -6.14 12.32
N LEU A 116 -6.46 -5.25 11.39
CA LEU A 116 -5.53 -4.67 10.44
C LEU A 116 -4.28 -4.03 11.09
N PRO A 117 -4.38 -3.22 12.16
CA PRO A 117 -3.20 -2.65 12.81
C PRO A 117 -2.23 -3.72 13.33
N ILE A 118 -2.76 -4.83 13.88
CA ILE A 118 -1.96 -5.95 14.37
C ILE A 118 -1.32 -6.70 13.21
N ALA A 119 -2.06 -6.91 12.13
CA ALA A 119 -1.55 -7.55 10.92
C ALA A 119 -0.39 -6.74 10.31
N LEU A 120 -0.52 -5.42 10.25
CA LEU A 120 0.55 -4.53 9.79
C LEU A 120 1.77 -4.55 10.71
N MET A 121 1.56 -4.51 12.01
CA MET A 121 2.65 -4.64 12.99
C MET A 121 3.42 -5.94 12.75
N ARG A 122 2.74 -7.08 12.62
CA ARG A 122 3.39 -8.37 12.33
C ARG A 122 4.12 -8.39 10.99
N ALA A 123 3.53 -7.80 9.95
CA ALA A 123 4.16 -7.71 8.64
C ALA A 123 5.43 -6.85 8.65
N ARG A 124 5.44 -5.77 9.44
CA ARG A 124 6.58 -4.85 9.59
C ARG A 124 7.70 -5.45 10.44
N THR A 125 7.37 -6.25 11.44
CA THR A 125 8.34 -6.87 12.35
C THR A 125 8.90 -8.20 11.84
N ALA A 126 8.28 -8.78 10.81
CA ALA A 126 8.81 -9.99 10.18
C ALA A 126 10.21 -9.69 9.61
N PRO A 127 11.22 -10.54 9.88
CA PRO A 127 12.56 -10.33 9.35
C PRO A 127 12.52 -10.39 7.83
N GLN A 128 12.55 -9.21 7.23
CA GLN A 128 12.78 -9.11 5.80
C GLN A 128 14.28 -9.30 5.57
N ARG A 129 14.64 -10.09 4.57
CA ARG A 129 16.03 -10.37 4.18
C ARG A 129 16.74 -9.11 3.68
N ARG A 130 16.90 -8.12 4.53
CA ARG A 130 17.69 -6.92 4.25
C ARG A 130 18.36 -6.45 5.53
N ASP A 131 19.67 -6.39 5.48
CA ASP A 131 20.57 -5.95 6.53
C ASP A 131 20.56 -4.42 6.76
N CYS A 132 19.42 -3.76 6.65
CA CYS A 132 19.30 -2.33 6.94
C CYS A 132 18.36 -2.10 8.12
N PRO A 133 18.87 -1.51 9.21
CA PRO A 133 18.02 -1.04 10.29
C PRO A 133 17.12 0.08 9.78
N LEU A 134 15.81 -0.11 9.95
CA LEU A 134 14.70 0.72 9.42
C LEU A 134 14.70 2.18 9.92
N LEU A 135 15.64 2.60 10.75
CA LEU A 135 15.56 3.88 11.46
C LEU A 135 16.26 5.07 10.80
N ASN A 136 17.14 4.87 9.82
CA ASN A 136 18.03 5.95 9.37
C ASN A 136 17.92 6.37 7.89
N VAL A 137 16.92 5.92 7.12
CA VAL A 137 16.84 6.27 5.69
C VAL A 137 15.46 6.86 5.34
N PHE A 138 15.10 7.93 6.02
CA PHE A 138 13.77 8.49 5.87
C PHE A 138 13.63 9.55 4.77
N MET A 139 14.64 9.97 4.04
CA MET A 139 14.52 11.22 3.29
C MET A 139 14.81 11.24 1.79
N ASP A 140 15.46 10.28 1.17
CA ASP A 140 15.98 10.57 -0.18
C ASP A 140 15.37 9.83 -1.39
N SER A 141 14.50 8.86 -1.22
CA SER A 141 13.77 8.30 -2.37
C SER A 141 12.59 7.43 -1.94
N LEU A 142 11.49 8.05 -1.60
CA LEU A 142 10.23 7.34 -1.41
C LEU A 142 9.63 7.00 -2.78
N SER A 143 9.78 5.77 -3.20
CA SER A 143 8.98 5.20 -4.26
C SER A 143 7.97 4.25 -3.64
N TYR A 144 6.71 4.42 -3.91
CA TYR A 144 5.64 3.54 -3.44
C TYR A 144 5.15 2.66 -4.56
N ALA A 145 4.99 1.41 -4.24
CA ALA A 145 4.28 0.48 -5.09
C ALA A 145 2.94 0.13 -4.43
N GLN A 146 1.89 0.15 -5.20
CA GLN A 146 0.51 0.08 -4.75
C GLN A 146 -0.22 -1.09 -5.36
N THR A 147 -1.09 -1.71 -4.56
CA THR A 147 -2.06 -2.70 -5.04
C THR A 147 -3.37 -2.60 -4.26
N LEU A 148 -4.44 -3.06 -4.88
CA LEU A 148 -5.76 -3.20 -4.28
C LEU A 148 -6.04 -4.69 -4.04
N LEU A 149 -6.35 -5.02 -2.81
CA LEU A 149 -6.78 -6.35 -2.40
C LEU A 149 -8.29 -6.48 -2.40
#